data_a647e2b5929d2083038de603b74bf67f
#
_entry.id   a647e2b5929d2083038de603b74bf67f
#
_cell.length_a   1.000
_cell.length_b   1.000
_cell.length_c   1.000
_cell.angle_alpha   90.00
_cell.angle_beta   90.00
_cell.angle_gamma   90.00
#
_symmetry.space_group_name_H-M   'P 1'
#
loop_
_entity.id
_entity.type
_entity.pdbx_description
1 polymer ?
#
loop_
_entity_poly.entity_id
_entity_poly.type
_entity_poly.pdbx_seq_one_letter_code
_entity_poly.pdbx_strand_id
1 'polypeptide(L)'
;VHSVYAPPKGDFDTSGRFNKDHKKQVKSMMEIAEKQCEKAGVEFVQKIIYGNPGYEIAKFANLSKNKIDLVVIGSRGRSSAKEIFFGSTSQFVLHKSKPSVLVIK
;
A
#
# COMPACT_ATOMS: atom_id res chain seq x y z
N VAL A 1 1.89 -10.78 7.90
CA VAL A 1 2.10 -9.66 6.98
C VAL A 1 0.76 -9.05 6.57
N HIS A 2 0.64 -7.77 6.75
CA HIS A 2 -0.49 -7.01 6.24
C HIS A 2 -0.09 -6.36 4.93
N SER A 3 -0.72 -6.77 3.84
CA SER A 3 -0.54 -6.08 2.57
C SER A 3 -1.68 -5.07 2.42
N VAL A 4 -1.34 -3.79 2.47
CA VAL A 4 -2.31 -2.71 2.42
C VAL A 4 -2.18 -1.99 1.09
N TYR A 5 -3.29 -1.83 0.40
CA TYR A 5 -3.36 -1.05 -0.82
C TYR A 5 -4.30 0.12 -0.59
N ALA A 6 -3.78 1.31 -0.80
CA ALA A 6 -4.55 2.55 -0.67
C ALA A 6 -4.50 3.28 -2.01
N PRO A 7 -5.54 3.12 -2.85
CA PRO A 7 -5.53 3.76 -4.16
C PRO A 7 -5.58 5.28 -4.05
N PRO A 8 -4.87 6.00 -4.94
CA PRO A 8 -4.89 7.46 -4.95
C PRO A 8 -6.30 7.98 -5.17
N LYS A 9 -6.58 9.12 -4.53
CA LYS A 9 -7.85 9.81 -4.71
C LYS A 9 -7.94 10.29 -6.16
N GLY A 10 -8.91 9.81 -6.91
CA GLY A 10 -9.05 10.10 -8.34
C GLY A 10 -8.94 8.87 -9.22
N ASP A 11 -8.40 7.75 -8.69
CA ASP A 11 -8.43 6.47 -9.40
C ASP A 11 -9.81 5.81 -9.31
N PHE A 12 -10.75 6.45 -8.65
CA PHE A 12 -12.13 6.01 -8.57
C PHE A 12 -12.95 6.63 -9.67
N ASP A 13 -13.26 5.82 -10.65
CA ASP A 13 -14.22 6.21 -11.66
C ASP A 13 -15.58 5.62 -11.28
N THR A 14 -16.59 6.48 -11.24
CA THR A 14 -17.97 6.09 -10.98
C THR A 14 -18.58 5.31 -12.14
N SER A 15 -17.91 5.27 -13.31
CA SER A 15 -18.42 4.58 -14.49
C SER A 15 -18.35 3.05 -14.40
N GLY A 16 -17.65 2.50 -13.44
CA GLY A 16 -17.54 1.06 -13.24
C GLY A 16 -16.52 0.34 -14.12
N ARG A 17 -16.11 0.92 -15.24
CA ARG A 17 -15.13 0.32 -16.15
C ARG A 17 -13.73 0.31 -15.55
N PHE A 18 -13.32 1.45 -15.07
CA PHE A 18 -12.01 1.61 -14.47
C PHE A 18 -11.88 0.76 -13.20
N ASN A 19 -12.96 0.68 -12.44
CA ASN A 19 -13.00 -0.11 -11.21
C ASN A 19 -12.78 -1.61 -11.44
N LYS A 20 -13.29 -2.15 -12.57
CA LYS A 20 -13.12 -3.58 -12.87
C LYS A 20 -11.66 -3.91 -13.20
N ASP A 21 -11.01 -3.12 -14.05
CA ASP A 21 -9.61 -3.34 -14.42
C ASP A 21 -8.70 -3.12 -13.24
N HIS A 22 -8.98 -2.10 -12.45
CA HIS A 22 -8.22 -1.79 -11.24
C HIS A 22 -8.33 -2.93 -10.22
N LYS A 23 -9.52 -3.45 -9.99
CA LYS A 23 -9.74 -4.57 -9.08
C LYS A 23 -8.98 -5.82 -9.52
N LYS A 24 -8.95 -6.09 -10.83
CA LYS A 24 -8.18 -7.21 -11.37
C LYS A 24 -6.69 -7.06 -11.12
N GLN A 25 -6.14 -5.86 -11.34
CA GLN A 25 -4.72 -5.58 -11.10
C GLN A 25 -4.36 -5.75 -9.62
N VAL A 26 -5.18 -5.19 -8.74
CA VAL A 26 -4.96 -5.30 -7.30
C VAL A 26 -5.04 -6.76 -6.86
N LYS A 27 -6.03 -7.49 -7.37
CA LYS A 27 -6.19 -8.90 -7.06
C LYS A 27 -4.96 -9.71 -7.48
N SER A 28 -4.44 -9.46 -8.68
CA SER A 28 -3.25 -10.14 -9.17
C SER A 28 -2.03 -9.86 -8.31
N MET A 29 -1.81 -8.60 -7.93
CA MET A 29 -0.70 -8.22 -7.06
C MET A 29 -0.82 -8.88 -5.70
N MET A 30 -2.01 -8.91 -5.13
CA MET A 30 -2.24 -9.52 -3.83
C MET A 30 -2.06 -11.03 -3.85
N GLU A 31 -2.46 -11.68 -4.94
CA GLU A 31 -2.25 -13.13 -5.11
C GLU A 31 -0.76 -13.49 -5.14
N ILE A 32 0.04 -12.68 -5.83
CA ILE A 32 1.50 -12.88 -5.86
C ILE A 32 2.08 -12.77 -4.44
N ALA A 33 1.69 -11.74 -3.72
CA ALA A 33 2.15 -11.53 -2.35
C ALA A 33 1.72 -12.66 -1.42
N GLU A 34 0.46 -13.10 -1.56
CA GLU A 34 -0.07 -14.21 -0.75
C GLU A 34 0.71 -15.51 -0.98
N LYS A 35 1.01 -15.83 -2.24
CA LYS A 35 1.80 -17.02 -2.57
C LYS A 35 3.20 -16.97 -2.00
N GLN A 36 3.83 -15.80 -2.03
CA GLN A 36 5.15 -15.63 -1.45
C GLN A 36 5.13 -15.81 0.07
N CYS A 37 4.11 -15.30 0.73
CA CYS A 37 3.93 -15.48 2.17
C CYS A 37 3.68 -16.94 2.52
N GLU A 38 2.87 -17.66 1.74
CA GLU A 38 2.64 -19.09 1.93
C GLU A 38 3.94 -19.88 1.83
N LYS A 39 4.76 -19.60 0.83
CA LYS A 39 6.06 -20.25 0.66
C LYS A 39 6.97 -20.02 1.86
N ALA A 40 6.94 -18.82 2.41
CA ALA A 40 7.77 -18.45 3.54
C ALA A 40 7.20 -18.90 4.90
N GLY A 41 5.99 -19.47 4.91
CA GLY A 41 5.32 -19.83 6.15
C GLY A 41 4.87 -18.65 6.98
N VAL A 42 4.58 -17.53 6.32
CA VAL A 42 4.20 -16.27 6.98
C VAL A 42 2.72 -15.99 6.76
N GLU A 43 2.05 -15.58 7.83
CA GLU A 43 0.65 -15.19 7.74
C GLU A 43 0.47 -13.95 6.85
N PHE A 44 -0.58 -13.95 6.04
CA PHE A 44 -0.87 -12.86 5.10
C PHE A 44 -2.29 -12.36 5.30
N VAL A 45 -2.42 -11.03 5.42
CA VAL A 45 -3.73 -10.37 5.50
C VAL A 45 -3.77 -9.29 4.44
N GLN A 46 -4.79 -9.35 3.61
CA GLN A 46 -5.03 -8.35 2.56
C GLN A 46 -5.97 -7.27 3.06
N LYS A 47 -5.66 -6.02 2.76
CA LYS A 47 -6.52 -4.90 3.11
C LYS A 47 -6.50 -3.85 2.01
N ILE A 48 -7.68 -3.37 1.64
CA ILE A 48 -7.85 -2.24 0.71
C ILE A 48 -8.49 -1.11 1.51
N ILE A 49 -7.82 0.04 1.52
CA ILE A 49 -8.28 1.21 2.28
C ILE A 49 -8.49 2.36 1.31
N TYR A 50 -9.61 3.02 1.44
CA TYR A 50 -9.98 4.14 0.58
C TYR A 50 -9.80 5.46 1.32
N GLY A 51 -9.28 6.46 0.63
CA GLY A 51 -9.06 7.78 1.18
C GLY A 51 -7.72 8.35 0.73
N ASN A 52 -7.15 9.24 1.53
CA ASN A 52 -5.81 9.76 1.26
C ASN A 52 -4.78 8.68 1.59
N PRO A 53 -4.00 8.21 0.59
CA PRO A 53 -3.14 7.04 0.79
C PRO A 53 -2.16 7.19 1.95
N GLY A 54 -1.42 8.29 2.02
CA GLY A 54 -0.43 8.47 3.07
C GLY A 54 -1.05 8.50 4.46
N TYR A 55 -2.14 9.24 4.60
CA TYR A 55 -2.85 9.34 5.86
C TYR A 55 -3.41 7.98 6.30
N GLU A 56 -4.07 7.27 5.40
CA GLU A 56 -4.69 5.99 5.74
C GLU A 56 -3.67 4.92 6.08
N ILE A 57 -2.55 4.88 5.37
CA ILE A 57 -1.48 3.93 5.66
C ILE A 57 -0.85 4.22 7.03
N ALA A 58 -0.53 5.48 7.30
CA ALA A 58 0.04 5.87 8.59
C ALA A 58 -0.93 5.59 9.73
N LYS A 59 -2.20 5.91 9.53
CA LYS A 59 -3.25 5.64 10.51
C LYS A 59 -3.34 4.14 10.82
N PHE A 60 -3.33 3.30 9.79
CA PHE A 60 -3.37 1.85 9.96
C PHE A 60 -2.15 1.36 10.74
N ALA A 61 -0.97 1.83 10.38
CA ALA A 61 0.27 1.42 11.03
C ALA A 61 0.35 1.88 12.49
N ASN A 62 -0.28 3.01 12.82
CA ASN A 62 -0.20 3.59 14.15
C ASN A 62 -1.22 3.00 15.13
N LEU A 63 -2.22 2.27 14.63
CA LEU A 63 -3.19 1.62 15.50
C LEU A 63 -2.53 0.45 16.22
N SER A 64 -2.49 0.52 17.55
CA SER A 64 -1.83 -0.52 18.36
C SER A 64 -2.44 -1.90 18.17
N LYS A 65 -3.73 -1.98 17.88
CA LYS A 65 -4.40 -3.26 17.62
C LYS A 65 -3.86 -4.00 16.40
N ASN A 66 -3.27 -3.29 15.46
CA ASN A 66 -2.72 -3.89 14.23
C ASN A 66 -1.32 -4.47 14.43
N LYS A 67 -0.65 -4.13 15.52
CA LYS A 67 0.67 -4.66 15.90
C LYS A 67 1.69 -4.61 14.75
N ILE A 68 1.82 -3.42 14.15
CA ILE A 68 2.75 -3.22 13.04
C ILE A 68 4.12 -2.82 13.60
N ASP A 69 5.14 -3.57 13.25
CA ASP A 69 6.51 -3.33 13.69
C ASP A 69 7.35 -2.65 12.61
N LEU A 70 7.00 -2.85 11.34
CA LEU A 70 7.74 -2.32 10.22
C LEU A 70 6.77 -2.04 9.08
N VAL A 71 6.89 -0.86 8.49
CA VAL A 71 6.17 -0.49 7.26
C VAL A 71 7.15 -0.58 6.10
N VAL A 72 6.79 -1.31 5.06
CA VAL A 72 7.55 -1.37 3.81
C VAL A 72 6.73 -0.68 2.74
N ILE A 73 7.29 0.34 2.12
CA ILE A 73 6.59 1.13 1.12
C ILE A 73 7.51 1.46 -0.06
N GLY A 74 6.96 1.49 -1.27
CA GLY A 74 7.70 1.91 -2.44
C GLY A 74 7.84 3.41 -2.50
N SER A 75 8.97 3.89 -3.00
CA SER A 75 9.21 5.32 -3.20
C SER A 75 8.49 5.84 -4.44
N ARG A 76 8.10 4.93 -5.36
CA ARG A 76 7.42 5.28 -6.60
C ARG A 76 5.97 4.83 -6.52
N GLY A 77 5.06 5.76 -6.82
CA GLY A 77 3.69 5.42 -7.08
C GLY A 77 3.51 4.95 -8.52
N ARG A 78 2.28 5.03 -9.01
CA ARG A 78 1.94 4.65 -10.39
C ARG A 78 2.45 5.62 -11.44
N SER A 79 2.90 6.80 -11.04
CA SER A 79 3.46 7.76 -11.99
C SER A 79 4.80 7.25 -12.49
N SER A 80 4.96 7.24 -13.82
CA SER A 80 6.18 6.84 -14.50
C SER A 80 7.25 7.92 -14.43
N ALA A 81 7.45 8.53 -13.29
CA ALA A 81 8.50 9.52 -13.11
C ALA A 81 9.86 8.85 -13.34
N LYS A 82 10.59 9.33 -14.33
CA LYS A 82 11.90 8.80 -14.71
C LYS A 82 12.97 9.08 -13.66
N GLU A 83 12.71 10.00 -12.75
CA GLU A 83 13.65 10.36 -11.70
C GLU A 83 13.30 9.64 -10.39
N ILE A 84 14.34 9.36 -9.60
CA ILE A 84 14.14 8.83 -8.25
C ILE A 84 13.52 9.95 -7.41
N PHE A 85 12.21 9.96 -7.38
CA PHE A 85 11.46 10.97 -6.66
C PHE A 85 10.83 10.33 -5.42
N PHE A 86 11.07 10.95 -4.30
CA PHE A 86 10.45 10.52 -3.05
C PHE A 86 9.01 11.04 -3.06
N GLY A 87 8.04 10.16 -3.33
CA GLY A 87 6.64 10.55 -3.49
C GLY A 87 6.02 11.11 -2.22
N SER A 88 4.96 11.90 -2.39
CA SER A 88 4.24 12.53 -1.29
C SER A 88 3.69 11.50 -0.29
N THR A 89 3.17 10.38 -0.79
CA THR A 89 2.67 9.30 0.07
C THR A 89 3.78 8.71 0.92
N SER A 90 4.92 8.39 0.30
CA SER A 90 6.07 7.83 1.00
C SER A 90 6.60 8.77 2.07
N GLN A 91 6.70 10.06 1.75
CA GLN A 91 7.13 11.07 2.71
C GLN A 91 6.19 11.18 3.89
N PHE A 92 4.89 11.21 3.63
CA PHE A 92 3.90 11.29 4.69
C PHE A 92 4.00 10.09 5.64
N VAL A 93 4.07 8.88 5.07
CA VAL A 93 4.17 7.64 5.84
C VAL A 93 5.44 7.63 6.67
N LEU A 94 6.56 8.04 6.07
CA LEU A 94 7.86 8.10 6.76
C LEU A 94 7.81 9.01 7.98
N HIS A 95 7.19 10.19 7.84
CA HIS A 95 7.17 11.19 8.92
C HIS A 95 6.09 10.93 9.97
N LYS A 96 4.97 10.33 9.59
CA LYS A 96 3.80 10.21 10.47
C LYS A 96 3.60 8.83 11.06
N SER A 97 4.29 7.80 10.59
CA SER A 97 4.16 6.46 11.13
C SER A 97 5.03 6.29 12.36
N LYS A 98 4.47 5.66 13.40
CA LYS A 98 5.22 5.31 14.62
C LYS A 98 6.21 4.18 14.38
N PRO A 99 5.84 3.10 13.67
CA PRO A 99 6.80 2.04 13.38
C PRO A 99 7.90 2.51 12.45
N SER A 100 8.99 1.77 12.41
CA SER A 100 10.06 1.99 11.45
C SER A 100 9.52 1.83 10.02
N VAL A 101 10.07 2.59 9.09
CA VAL A 101 9.63 2.57 7.69
C VAL A 101 10.82 2.25 6.80
N LEU A 102 10.66 1.23 5.97
CA LEU A 102 11.64 0.86 4.95
C LEU A 102 11.09 1.31 3.60
N VAL A 103 11.85 2.16 2.92
CA VAL A 103 11.45 2.67 1.60
C VAL A 103 12.22 1.93 0.53
N ILE A 104 11.49 1.35 -0.42
CA ILE A 104 12.07 0.59 -1.53
C ILE A 104 12.09 1.48 -2.78
N LYS A 105 13.24 1.58 -3.40
CA LYS A 105 13.42 2.34 -4.65
C LYS A 105 12.93 1.58 -5.85
#